data_9ec30ea80942b8e3c405d7d3477d4d54
#
_entry.id   9ec30ea80942b8e3c405d7d3477d4d54
#
_cell.length_a   1.000
_cell.length_b   1.000
_cell.length_c   1.000
_cell.angle_alpha   90.00
_cell.angle_beta   90.00
_cell.angle_gamma   90.00
#
_symmetry.space_group_name_H-M   'P 1'
#
loop_
_entity.id
_entity.type
_entity.pdbx_description
1 polymer ?
#
loop_
_entity_poly.entity_id
_entity_poly.type
_entity_poly.pdbx_seq_one_letter_code
_entity_poly.pdbx_strand_id
1 'polypeptide(L)'
;MDEGYIEYNKIYAHADESGKVTDIYSEAFKTPDENDVCIDETNTDRHGAQRYKVYDEHGIANYALVNGVLVKRDKSAELAEIKNTIDYPQLVENKIRTKYSVSAELAILRQRDTKPEEFAEYNAFCELCKAEAKTELGIA
;
A
#
# COMPACT_ATOMS: atom_id res chain seq x y z
N MET A 1 46.40 1.28 5.10
CA MET A 1 45.02 1.72 5.25
C MET A 1 44.99 3.07 5.96
N ASP A 2 44.38 4.05 5.34
CA ASP A 2 44.31 5.37 5.93
C ASP A 2 43.29 5.42 7.05
N GLU A 3 43.75 5.77 8.25
CA GLU A 3 42.85 5.97 9.37
C GLU A 3 41.97 7.17 9.07
N GLY A 4 40.67 7.01 9.20
CA GLY A 4 39.69 8.06 8.91
C GLY A 4 39.14 8.07 7.48
N TYR A 5 39.58 7.13 6.62
CA TYR A 5 38.98 6.99 5.31
C TYR A 5 37.55 6.44 5.45
N ILE A 6 36.60 7.15 4.90
CA ILE A 6 35.20 6.74 4.87
C ILE A 6 34.77 6.60 3.42
N GLU A 7 34.32 5.40 3.07
CA GLU A 7 33.75 5.16 1.74
C GLU A 7 32.27 5.46 1.79
N TYR A 8 31.85 6.46 1.03
CA TYR A 8 30.44 6.83 0.91
C TYR A 8 29.80 6.10 -0.27
N ASN A 9 28.61 5.61 -0.04
CA ASN A 9 27.75 5.04 -1.08
C ASN A 9 26.51 5.94 -1.15
N LYS A 10 26.64 7.00 -1.93
CA LYS A 10 25.59 8.01 -2.04
C LYS A 10 24.30 7.40 -2.59
N ILE A 11 23.18 7.89 -2.09
CA ILE A 11 21.84 7.41 -2.51
C ILE A 11 21.23 8.45 -3.43
N TYR A 12 20.71 7.98 -4.56
CA TYR A 12 20.09 8.80 -5.59
C TYR A 12 18.64 8.42 -5.81
N ALA A 13 17.84 9.40 -6.18
CA ALA A 13 16.46 9.22 -6.56
C ALA A 13 16.26 9.61 -8.02
N HIS A 14 15.51 8.77 -8.74
CA HIS A 14 15.07 9.02 -10.10
C HIS A 14 13.57 9.30 -10.08
N ALA A 15 13.15 10.40 -10.74
CA ALA A 15 11.77 10.79 -10.82
C ALA A 15 11.30 10.83 -12.28
N ASP A 16 10.01 10.62 -12.50
CA ASP A 16 9.39 10.76 -13.81
C ASP A 16 9.13 12.24 -14.14
N GLU A 17 8.54 12.51 -15.28
CA GLU A 17 8.25 13.87 -15.73
C GLU A 17 7.34 14.66 -14.78
N SER A 18 6.50 13.96 -14.02
CA SER A 18 5.59 14.58 -13.04
C SER A 18 6.24 14.83 -11.68
N GLY A 19 7.48 14.36 -11.49
CA GLY A 19 8.19 14.49 -10.24
C GLY A 19 8.01 13.33 -9.27
N LYS A 20 7.25 12.30 -9.64
CA LYS A 20 7.09 11.09 -8.82
C LYS A 20 8.35 10.25 -8.87
N VAL A 21 8.85 9.86 -7.70
CA VAL A 21 10.04 9.01 -7.62
C VAL A 21 9.70 7.58 -8.03
N THR A 22 10.41 7.08 -9.02
CA THR A 22 10.21 5.73 -9.57
C THR A 22 11.33 4.77 -9.21
N ASP A 23 12.47 5.29 -8.71
CA ASP A 23 13.59 4.47 -8.30
C ASP A 23 14.44 5.21 -7.26
N ILE A 24 14.94 4.48 -6.28
CA ILE A 24 15.91 4.96 -5.30
C ILE A 24 17.00 3.90 -5.21
N TYR A 25 18.24 4.29 -5.42
CA TYR A 25 19.36 3.35 -5.50
C TYR A 25 20.63 3.94 -4.90
N SER A 26 21.53 3.03 -4.52
CA SER A 26 22.90 3.39 -4.10
C SER A 26 23.83 3.42 -5.31
N GLU A 27 24.74 4.38 -5.36
CA GLU A 27 25.78 4.44 -6.42
C GLU A 27 26.67 3.19 -6.43
N ALA A 28 26.65 2.38 -5.37
CA ALA A 28 27.37 1.12 -5.31
C ALA A 28 26.89 0.10 -6.36
N PHE A 29 25.63 0.20 -6.79
CA PHE A 29 24.99 -0.76 -7.70
C PHE A 29 24.66 -0.19 -9.07
N LYS A 30 24.57 1.13 -9.20
CA LYS A 30 24.16 1.78 -10.43
C LYS A 30 24.81 3.15 -10.54
N THR A 31 25.31 3.46 -11.70
CA THR A 31 25.83 4.80 -11.99
C THR A 31 24.67 5.79 -12.13
N PRO A 32 24.66 6.90 -11.37
CA PRO A 32 23.59 7.89 -11.47
C PRO A 32 23.47 8.52 -12.86
N ASP A 33 22.23 8.74 -13.30
CA ASP A 33 21.94 9.46 -14.51
C ASP A 33 22.05 10.98 -14.26
N GLU A 34 22.21 11.74 -15.33
CA GLU A 34 22.36 13.19 -15.28
C GLU A 34 21.25 13.89 -14.50
N ASN A 35 20.02 13.37 -14.60
CA ASN A 35 18.83 13.98 -13.99
C ASN A 35 18.50 13.43 -12.61
N ASP A 36 19.25 12.42 -12.14
CA ASP A 36 19.03 11.84 -10.83
C ASP A 36 19.55 12.76 -9.72
N VAL A 37 18.90 12.76 -8.59
CA VAL A 37 19.22 13.65 -7.47
C VAL A 37 19.78 12.85 -6.31
N CYS A 38 20.92 13.28 -5.78
CA CYS A 38 21.49 12.71 -4.57
C CYS A 38 20.65 13.12 -3.36
N ILE A 39 20.10 12.13 -2.67
CA ILE A 39 19.25 12.37 -1.48
C ILE A 39 19.96 12.07 -0.16
N ASP A 40 21.09 11.38 -0.21
CA ASP A 40 21.92 11.12 0.97
C ASP A 40 23.39 11.01 0.55
N GLU A 41 24.16 12.06 0.84
CA GLU A 41 25.58 12.14 0.49
C GLU A 41 26.48 11.41 1.49
N THR A 42 25.96 11.12 2.68
CA THR A 42 26.74 10.59 3.80
C THR A 42 26.49 9.11 4.07
N ASN A 43 25.66 8.48 3.28
CA ASN A 43 25.37 7.05 3.44
C ASN A 43 26.63 6.21 3.18
N THR A 44 26.94 5.31 4.10
CA THR A 44 28.08 4.40 3.99
C THR A 44 27.67 2.96 3.71
N ASP A 45 26.37 2.65 3.86
CA ASP A 45 25.83 1.32 3.64
C ASP A 45 25.52 1.12 2.15
N ARG A 46 26.13 0.11 1.51
CA ARG A 46 25.87 -0.22 0.12
C ARG A 46 24.40 -0.50 -0.16
N HIS A 47 23.68 -1.00 0.84
CA HIS A 47 22.26 -1.35 0.76
C HIS A 47 21.35 -0.27 1.37
N GLY A 48 21.88 0.92 1.63
CA GLY A 48 21.14 1.99 2.30
C GLY A 48 19.88 2.43 1.57
N ALA A 49 19.82 2.28 0.25
CA ALA A 49 18.64 2.61 -0.54
C ALA A 49 17.43 1.76 -0.18
N GLN A 50 17.63 0.57 0.38
CA GLN A 50 16.53 -0.32 0.80
C GLN A 50 15.68 0.24 1.93
N ARG A 51 16.17 1.28 2.62
CA ARG A 51 15.40 1.98 3.66
C ARG A 51 14.21 2.75 3.09
N TYR A 52 14.26 3.05 1.79
CA TYR A 52 13.25 3.85 1.11
C TYR A 52 12.31 2.93 0.35
N LYS A 53 11.04 2.94 0.74
CA LYS A 53 10.02 2.18 0.04
C LYS A 53 9.45 3.04 -1.08
N VAL A 54 9.87 2.76 -2.31
CA VAL A 54 9.51 3.56 -3.48
C VAL A 54 8.02 3.51 -3.78
N TYR A 55 7.42 2.34 -3.66
CA TYR A 55 5.98 2.12 -3.90
C TYR A 55 5.32 1.50 -2.68
N ASP A 56 4.04 1.81 -2.50
CA ASP A 56 3.24 1.16 -1.47
C ASP A 56 2.67 -0.18 -1.99
N GLU A 57 1.81 -0.81 -1.17
CA GLU A 57 1.18 -2.09 -1.51
C GLU A 57 0.24 -2.01 -2.72
N HIS A 58 -0.18 -0.81 -3.12
CA HIS A 58 -1.04 -0.56 -4.28
C HIS A 58 -0.24 -0.16 -5.53
N GLY A 59 1.08 -0.11 -5.44
CA GLY A 59 1.94 0.34 -6.53
C GLY A 59 1.96 1.85 -6.72
N ILE A 60 1.52 2.62 -5.72
CA ILE A 60 1.52 4.08 -5.76
C ILE A 60 2.85 4.60 -5.20
N ALA A 61 3.46 5.56 -5.89
CA ALA A 61 4.72 6.15 -5.47
C ALA A 61 4.59 6.87 -4.11
N ASN A 62 5.50 6.56 -3.20
CA ASN A 62 5.52 7.16 -1.86
C ASN A 62 6.22 8.52 -1.82
N TYR A 63 7.08 8.83 -2.78
CA TYR A 63 7.94 10.01 -2.76
C TYR A 63 7.86 10.80 -4.04
N ALA A 64 8.18 12.09 -3.93
CA ALA A 64 8.36 12.98 -5.07
C ALA A 64 9.62 13.81 -4.86
N LEU A 65 10.20 14.28 -5.96
CA LEU A 65 11.28 15.29 -5.92
C LEU A 65 10.65 16.65 -6.18
N VAL A 66 10.78 17.55 -5.21
CA VAL A 66 10.29 18.93 -5.33
C VAL A 66 11.48 19.84 -5.14
N ASN A 67 11.86 20.57 -6.19
CA ASN A 67 13.03 21.45 -6.18
C ASN A 67 14.31 20.72 -5.74
N GLY A 68 14.46 19.45 -6.17
CA GLY A 68 15.63 18.64 -5.83
C GLY A 68 15.61 18.04 -4.42
N VAL A 69 14.48 18.10 -3.72
CA VAL A 69 14.32 17.56 -2.37
C VAL A 69 13.35 16.40 -2.38
N LEU A 70 13.72 15.30 -1.72
CA LEU A 70 12.86 14.15 -1.55
C LEU A 70 11.79 14.46 -0.50
N VAL A 71 10.53 14.34 -0.89
CA VAL A 71 9.40 14.57 0.01
C VAL A 71 8.43 13.40 -0.06
N LYS A 72 7.71 13.15 1.02
CA LYS A 72 6.62 12.17 1.04
C LYS A 72 5.42 12.76 0.31
N ARG A 73 4.79 11.96 -0.55
CA ARG A 73 3.62 12.39 -1.31
C ARG A 73 2.35 12.27 -0.48
N ASP A 74 1.43 13.20 -0.72
CA ASP A 74 0.04 13.05 -0.28
C ASP A 74 -0.67 12.16 -1.31
N LYS A 75 -1.05 10.96 -0.90
CA LYS A 75 -1.69 9.95 -1.77
C LYS A 75 -3.20 9.87 -1.56
N SER A 76 -3.79 10.80 -0.81
CA SER A 76 -5.20 10.71 -0.45
C SER A 76 -6.14 10.63 -1.65
N ALA A 77 -5.88 11.41 -2.71
CA ALA A 77 -6.67 11.37 -3.94
C ALA A 77 -6.54 10.04 -4.68
N GLU A 78 -5.31 9.52 -4.80
CA GLU A 78 -5.04 8.24 -5.47
C GLU A 78 -5.66 7.07 -4.70
N LEU A 79 -5.57 7.09 -3.38
CA LEU A 79 -6.17 6.06 -2.52
C LEU A 79 -7.71 6.11 -2.58
N ALA A 80 -8.29 7.31 -2.71
CA ALA A 80 -9.73 7.47 -2.88
C ALA A 80 -10.20 6.87 -4.20
N GLU A 81 -9.44 7.02 -5.29
CA GLU A 81 -9.75 6.40 -6.59
C GLU A 81 -9.75 4.88 -6.49
N ILE A 82 -8.75 4.30 -5.83
CA ILE A 82 -8.68 2.84 -5.62
C ILE A 82 -9.90 2.36 -4.82
N LYS A 83 -10.25 3.08 -3.78
CA LYS A 83 -11.41 2.77 -2.95
C LYS A 83 -12.71 2.82 -3.77
N ASN A 84 -12.81 3.79 -4.69
CA ASN A 84 -13.97 3.94 -5.56
C ASN A 84 -14.05 2.87 -6.65
N THR A 85 -12.95 2.17 -6.97
CA THR A 85 -12.95 1.06 -7.94
C THR A 85 -13.44 -0.25 -7.34
N ILE A 86 -13.47 -0.37 -6.01
CA ILE A 86 -14.00 -1.55 -5.32
C ILE A 86 -15.52 -1.41 -5.29
N ASP A 87 -16.22 -2.34 -5.94
CA ASP A 87 -17.68 -2.30 -5.94
C ASP A 87 -18.24 -2.76 -4.59
N TYR A 88 -19.48 -2.38 -4.34
CA TYR A 88 -20.15 -2.70 -3.09
C TYR A 88 -20.27 -4.21 -2.80
N PRO A 89 -20.70 -5.06 -3.76
CA PRO A 89 -20.77 -6.50 -3.51
C PRO A 89 -19.42 -7.12 -3.15
N GLN A 90 -18.35 -6.71 -3.80
CA GLN A 90 -17.00 -7.23 -3.51
C GLN A 90 -16.55 -6.82 -2.12
N LEU A 91 -16.80 -5.58 -1.71
CA LEU A 91 -16.43 -5.10 -0.39
C LEU A 91 -17.19 -5.84 0.70
N VAL A 92 -18.49 -6.07 0.51
CA VAL A 92 -19.31 -6.84 1.44
C VAL A 92 -18.76 -8.26 1.58
N GLU A 93 -18.47 -8.91 0.47
CA GLU A 93 -17.90 -10.27 0.49
C GLU A 93 -16.59 -10.32 1.24
N ASN A 94 -15.69 -9.36 0.99
CA ASN A 94 -14.40 -9.29 1.68
C ASN A 94 -14.58 -9.17 3.19
N LYS A 95 -15.55 -8.38 3.64
CA LYS A 95 -15.85 -8.22 5.06
C LYS A 95 -16.44 -9.49 5.68
N ILE A 96 -17.32 -10.18 4.96
CA ILE A 96 -17.90 -11.45 5.43
C ILE A 96 -16.79 -12.50 5.60
N ARG A 97 -15.84 -12.56 4.65
CA ARG A 97 -14.74 -13.52 4.70
C ARG A 97 -13.78 -13.30 5.86
N THR A 98 -13.81 -12.16 6.52
CA THR A 98 -13.00 -11.97 7.74
C THR A 98 -13.45 -12.85 8.89
N LYS A 99 -14.72 -13.27 8.90
CA LYS A 99 -15.31 -14.09 9.96
C LYS A 99 -15.76 -15.47 9.47
N TYR A 100 -16.29 -15.55 8.27
CA TYR A 100 -16.85 -16.79 7.71
C TYR A 100 -16.15 -17.16 6.42
N SER A 101 -15.69 -18.41 6.34
CA SER A 101 -15.21 -18.98 5.06
C SER A 101 -16.43 -19.32 4.20
N VAL A 102 -16.19 -19.53 2.90
CA VAL A 102 -17.24 -19.99 1.98
C VAL A 102 -17.85 -21.29 2.48
N SER A 103 -17.03 -22.23 2.94
CA SER A 103 -17.48 -23.53 3.47
C SER A 103 -18.36 -23.35 4.71
N ALA A 104 -17.96 -22.46 5.62
CA ALA A 104 -18.73 -22.18 6.83
C ALA A 104 -20.09 -21.54 6.49
N GLU A 105 -20.10 -20.60 5.55
CA GLU A 105 -21.33 -19.95 5.08
C GLU A 105 -22.30 -20.98 4.47
N LEU A 106 -21.80 -21.86 3.61
CA LEU A 106 -22.65 -22.89 3.00
C LEU A 106 -23.23 -23.84 4.04
N ALA A 107 -22.43 -24.20 5.05
CA ALA A 107 -22.89 -25.08 6.14
C ALA A 107 -24.03 -24.42 6.92
N ILE A 108 -23.88 -23.14 7.24
CA ILE A 108 -24.91 -22.36 7.97
C ILE A 108 -26.20 -22.29 7.13
N LEU A 109 -26.10 -22.01 5.84
CA LEU A 109 -27.26 -21.92 4.96
C LEU A 109 -27.99 -23.27 4.81
N ARG A 110 -27.23 -24.39 4.74
CA ARG A 110 -27.82 -25.72 4.67
C ARG A 110 -28.55 -26.10 5.94
N GLN A 111 -28.09 -25.60 7.09
CA GLN A 111 -28.60 -25.99 8.40
C GLN A 111 -29.53 -24.93 9.01
N ARG A 112 -29.94 -23.94 8.25
CA ARG A 112 -30.75 -22.82 8.77
C ARG A 112 -32.07 -23.25 9.44
N ASP A 113 -32.66 -24.34 8.95
CA ASP A 113 -33.92 -24.86 9.48
C ASP A 113 -33.72 -25.71 10.75
N THR A 114 -32.55 -26.32 10.89
CA THR A 114 -32.18 -27.15 12.05
C THR A 114 -31.38 -26.39 13.10
N LYS A 115 -30.67 -25.34 12.68
CA LYS A 115 -29.85 -24.49 13.56
C LYS A 115 -30.15 -23.01 13.29
N PRO A 116 -31.36 -22.54 13.57
CA PRO A 116 -31.77 -21.17 13.25
C PRO A 116 -30.96 -20.11 14.00
N GLU A 117 -30.40 -20.42 15.15
CA GLU A 117 -29.62 -19.48 15.95
C GLU A 117 -28.32 -19.12 15.27
N GLU A 118 -27.62 -20.10 14.68
CA GLU A 118 -26.39 -19.88 13.91
C GLU A 118 -26.68 -19.05 12.67
N PHE A 119 -27.78 -19.32 12.01
CA PHE A 119 -28.20 -18.54 10.84
C PHE A 119 -28.49 -17.09 11.22
N ALA A 120 -29.17 -16.87 12.36
CA ALA A 120 -29.48 -15.53 12.83
C ALA A 120 -28.21 -14.70 13.11
N GLU A 121 -27.22 -15.30 13.74
CA GLU A 121 -25.91 -14.65 13.97
C GLU A 121 -25.21 -14.31 12.67
N TYR A 122 -25.17 -15.24 11.75
CA TYR A 122 -24.58 -15.04 10.44
C TYR A 122 -25.28 -13.92 9.67
N ASN A 123 -26.61 -13.95 9.64
CA ASN A 123 -27.39 -12.93 8.94
C ASN A 123 -27.16 -11.54 9.54
N ALA A 124 -27.11 -11.43 10.87
CA ALA A 124 -26.83 -10.17 11.54
C ALA A 124 -25.44 -9.62 11.17
N PHE A 125 -24.44 -10.49 11.09
CA PHE A 125 -23.10 -10.11 10.67
C PHE A 125 -23.09 -9.65 9.21
N CYS A 126 -23.79 -10.33 8.31
CA CYS A 126 -23.90 -9.91 6.91
C CYS A 126 -24.55 -8.53 6.79
N GLU A 127 -25.57 -8.24 7.55
CA GLU A 127 -26.21 -6.92 7.54
C GLU A 127 -25.28 -5.85 8.07
N LEU A 128 -24.48 -6.15 9.09
CA LEU A 128 -23.45 -5.25 9.60
C LEU A 128 -22.39 -4.97 8.52
N CYS A 129 -21.92 -6.00 7.80
CA CYS A 129 -20.95 -5.85 6.72
C CYS A 129 -21.50 -4.95 5.61
N LYS A 130 -22.76 -5.09 5.26
CA LYS A 130 -23.42 -4.23 4.26
C LYS A 130 -23.46 -2.78 4.72
N ALA A 131 -23.82 -2.54 5.98
CA ALA A 131 -23.88 -1.19 6.53
C ALA A 131 -22.50 -0.54 6.56
N GLU A 132 -21.48 -1.26 6.99
CA GLU A 132 -20.10 -0.78 7.01
C GLU A 132 -19.59 -0.49 5.60
N ALA A 133 -19.87 -1.36 4.63
CA ALA A 133 -19.48 -1.17 3.25
C ALA A 133 -20.10 0.09 2.65
N LYS A 134 -21.37 0.33 2.91
CA LYS A 134 -22.05 1.56 2.45
C LYS A 134 -21.41 2.81 3.03
N THR A 135 -21.08 2.77 4.32
CA THR A 135 -20.41 3.88 4.99
C THR A 135 -19.04 4.15 4.38
N GLU A 136 -18.25 3.11 4.17
CA GLU A 136 -16.89 3.23 3.59
C GLU A 136 -16.93 3.76 2.16
N LEU A 137 -17.93 3.35 1.36
CA LEU A 137 -18.06 3.79 -0.02
C LEU A 137 -18.83 5.11 -0.15
N GLY A 138 -19.40 5.63 0.93
CA GLY A 138 -20.15 6.88 0.91
C GLY A 138 -21.50 6.77 0.19
N ILE A 139 -22.10 5.57 0.15
CA ILE A 139 -23.41 5.32 -0.43
C ILE A 139 -24.45 5.08 0.65
N ALA A 140 -25.68 5.48 0.36
CA ALA A 140 -26.77 5.34 1.33
C ALA A 140 -27.41 3.95 1.27
#